data_fb4bd5afe21108113e8cb15be061f136
#
_entry.id   fb4bd5afe21108113e8cb15be061f136
#
_cell.length_a   1.000
_cell.length_b   1.000
_cell.length_c   1.000
_cell.angle_alpha   90.00
_cell.angle_beta   90.00
_cell.angle_gamma   90.00
#
_symmetry.space_group_name_H-M   'P 1'
#
loop_
_entity.id
_entity.type
_entity.pdbx_description
1 polymer ?
#
loop_
_entity_poly.entity_id
_entity_poly.type
_entity_poly.pdbx_seq_one_letter_code
_entity_poly.pdbx_strand_id
1 'polypeptide(L)'
;DLYWEEIEAPTEDLKGTEKYYSFHLPAEVNRVKGLTAIILKDALDEKDLPQMERREGQDWIGLRIRHKGKITDLYINQLADGRLMHSNSWIMPDGWMTDAYMFAVSYPEGTEAKNAKDFFIAYGSALRRGNETYFSSLAKLFVIQKAEGKKLDLWIDGQPKINTTFRSTKKPVSVEVNDKKIPVVYQKSQIKVKL
;
A
#
# COMPACT_ATOMS: atom_id res chain seq x y z
N ASP A 1 27.46 8.82 1.04
CA ASP A 1 26.68 7.96 1.91
C ASP A 1 25.44 8.70 2.41
N LEU A 2 24.33 7.97 2.54
CA LEU A 2 23.12 8.47 3.18
C LEU A 2 23.34 8.46 4.69
N TYR A 3 23.08 9.58 5.35
CA TYR A 3 23.08 9.65 6.81
C TYR A 3 21.91 10.52 7.31
N TRP A 4 21.58 10.37 8.56
CA TRP A 4 20.58 11.17 9.23
C TRP A 4 21.15 11.79 10.49
N GLU A 5 20.63 12.93 10.87
CA GLU A 5 20.98 13.59 12.11
C GLU A 5 19.74 14.11 12.83
N GLU A 6 19.81 14.18 14.14
CA GLU A 6 18.81 14.82 14.98
C GLU A 6 19.20 16.30 15.13
N ILE A 7 18.27 17.20 14.80
CA ILE A 7 18.45 18.64 14.89
C ILE A 7 17.43 19.17 15.91
N GLU A 8 17.89 19.97 16.84
CA GLU A 8 17.01 20.74 17.71
C GLU A 8 16.83 22.15 17.13
N ALA A 9 15.59 22.57 16.95
CA ALA A 9 15.25 23.91 16.50
C ALA A 9 14.20 24.55 17.42
N PRO A 10 14.21 25.88 17.57
CA PRO A 10 13.19 26.59 18.32
C PRO A 10 11.80 26.31 17.76
N THR A 11 10.80 26.18 18.64
CA THR A 11 9.40 26.16 18.21
C THR A 11 8.98 27.52 17.60
N GLU A 12 7.94 27.54 16.77
CA GLU A 12 7.47 28.77 16.12
C GLU A 12 7.14 29.90 17.14
N ASP A 13 6.72 29.53 18.34
CA ASP A 13 6.41 30.48 19.42
C ASP A 13 7.65 30.86 20.27
N LEU A 14 8.83 30.36 19.94
CA LEU A 14 10.10 30.57 20.63
C LEU A 14 10.11 30.19 22.12
N LYS A 15 9.15 29.38 22.58
CA LYS A 15 9.03 28.96 23.99
C LYS A 15 9.66 27.61 24.30
N GLY A 16 10.15 26.92 23.31
CA GLY A 16 10.76 25.60 23.46
C GLY A 16 11.63 25.24 22.28
N THR A 17 12.12 24.00 22.29
CA THR A 17 12.82 23.37 21.17
C THR A 17 12.08 22.14 20.73
N GLU A 18 12.06 21.89 19.43
CA GLU A 18 11.55 20.65 18.82
C GLU A 18 12.69 19.89 18.18
N LYS A 19 12.57 18.57 18.16
CA LYS A 19 13.52 17.69 17.50
C LYS A 19 13.04 17.36 16.10
N TYR A 20 13.93 17.60 15.14
CA TYR A 20 13.74 17.28 13.75
C TYR A 20 14.76 16.22 13.33
N TYR A 21 14.36 15.37 12.42
CA TYR A 21 15.27 14.40 11.81
C TYR A 21 15.56 14.80 10.37
N SER A 22 16.81 15.09 10.08
CA SER A 22 17.27 15.46 8.75
C SER A 22 17.93 14.27 8.06
N PHE A 23 17.54 14.02 6.83
CA PHE A 23 18.15 13.01 5.98
C PHE A 23 19.02 13.69 4.92
N HIS A 24 20.30 13.38 4.94
CA HIS A 24 21.27 13.94 4.02
C HIS A 24 21.54 12.97 2.88
N LEU A 25 21.40 13.46 1.67
CA LEU A 25 21.64 12.72 0.44
C LEU A 25 22.99 13.15 -0.17
N PRO A 26 23.69 12.27 -0.89
CA PRO A 26 24.86 12.66 -1.67
C PRO A 26 24.51 13.79 -2.64
N ALA A 27 25.38 14.78 -2.77
CA ALA A 27 25.14 16.00 -3.57
C ALA A 27 24.88 15.73 -5.07
N GLU A 28 25.27 14.58 -5.57
CA GLU A 28 25.14 14.20 -6.99
C GLU A 28 23.81 13.50 -7.33
N VAL A 29 22.90 13.33 -6.35
CA VAL A 29 21.67 12.57 -6.57
C VAL A 29 20.53 13.48 -6.95
N ASN A 30 20.07 13.39 -8.20
CA ASN A 30 18.95 14.17 -8.72
C ASN A 30 17.57 13.61 -8.35
N ARG A 31 17.49 12.33 -7.98
CA ARG A 31 16.24 11.66 -7.59
C ARG A 31 16.50 10.59 -6.56
N VAL A 32 15.72 10.58 -5.51
CA VAL A 32 15.75 9.55 -4.47
C VAL A 32 14.33 9.09 -4.20
N LYS A 33 14.17 7.78 -4.10
CA LYS A 33 12.99 7.16 -3.49
C LYS A 33 13.45 6.49 -2.22
N GLY A 34 12.92 6.94 -1.11
CA GLY A 34 13.20 6.40 0.21
C GLY A 34 11.94 5.76 0.80
N LEU A 35 12.15 4.75 1.62
CA LEU A 35 11.12 4.16 2.46
C LEU A 35 11.59 4.28 3.91
N THR A 36 10.90 5.12 4.68
CA THR A 36 11.15 5.29 6.11
C THR A 36 9.92 4.82 6.87
N ALA A 37 10.13 3.94 7.85
CA ALA A 37 9.07 3.51 8.75
C ALA A 37 9.26 4.21 10.10
N ILE A 38 8.23 4.94 10.54
CA ILE A 38 8.19 5.59 11.84
C ILE A 38 7.16 4.87 12.69
N ILE A 39 7.59 4.34 13.83
CA ILE A 39 6.71 3.70 14.79
C ILE A 39 6.47 4.69 15.91
N LEU A 40 5.22 5.14 16.01
CA LEU A 40 4.77 5.94 17.16
C LEU A 40 4.27 4.99 18.23
N LYS A 41 4.85 5.07 19.41
CA LYS A 41 4.57 4.18 20.51
C LYS A 41 4.46 4.94 21.82
N ASP A 42 3.52 4.52 22.65
CA ASP A 42 3.50 4.92 24.06
C ASP A 42 4.65 4.22 24.81
N ALA A 43 5.44 4.95 25.59
CA ALA A 43 6.72 4.52 26.16
C ALA A 43 6.64 3.26 27.06
N LEU A 44 5.45 2.84 27.44
CA LEU A 44 5.24 1.79 28.43
C LEU A 44 5.14 0.37 27.87
N ASP A 45 5.11 0.17 26.55
CA ASP A 45 4.82 -1.16 25.98
C ASP A 45 5.85 -1.61 24.92
N GLU A 46 7.08 -1.92 25.35
CA GLU A 46 8.16 -2.38 24.45
C GLU A 46 7.91 -3.75 23.82
N LYS A 47 7.00 -4.53 24.39
CA LYS A 47 6.77 -5.92 23.94
C LYS A 47 5.91 -6.03 22.67
N ASP A 48 5.22 -4.96 22.27
CA ASP A 48 4.25 -4.96 21.18
C ASP A 48 4.74 -4.18 19.92
N LEU A 49 6.06 -4.11 19.75
CA LEU A 49 6.63 -3.47 18.56
C LEU A 49 6.48 -4.38 17.34
N PRO A 50 6.09 -3.83 16.18
CA PRO A 50 6.08 -4.59 14.94
C PRO A 50 7.51 -4.99 14.56
N GLN A 51 7.66 -6.22 14.08
CA GLN A 51 8.89 -6.65 13.44
C GLN A 51 8.92 -6.16 12.00
N MET A 52 10.02 -5.56 11.59
CA MET A 52 10.18 -5.03 10.24
C MET A 52 11.37 -5.68 9.54
N GLU A 53 11.15 -6.01 8.27
CA GLU A 53 12.15 -6.62 7.39
C GLU A 53 12.18 -5.83 6.08
N ARG A 54 13.33 -5.25 5.74
CA ARG A 54 13.54 -4.63 4.43
C ARG A 54 13.52 -5.70 3.35
N ARG A 55 12.84 -5.38 2.27
CA ARG A 55 12.72 -6.21 1.07
C ARG A 55 13.19 -5.39 -0.13
N GLU A 56 13.84 -6.03 -1.07
CA GLU A 56 14.27 -5.37 -2.30
C GLU A 56 14.43 -6.38 -3.43
N GLY A 57 14.34 -5.91 -4.64
CA GLY A 57 14.58 -6.68 -5.85
C GLY A 57 14.82 -5.75 -7.02
N GLN A 58 14.80 -6.30 -8.21
CA GLN A 58 14.95 -5.50 -9.41
C GLN A 58 13.74 -4.56 -9.52
N ASP A 59 14.04 -3.25 -9.60
CA ASP A 59 13.06 -2.18 -9.84
C ASP A 59 12.02 -1.95 -8.73
N TRP A 60 12.23 -2.51 -7.53
CA TRP A 60 11.37 -2.27 -6.38
C TRP A 60 12.12 -2.34 -5.05
N ILE A 61 11.60 -1.61 -4.08
CA ILE A 61 11.96 -1.70 -2.66
C ILE A 61 10.69 -1.93 -1.85
N GLY A 62 10.83 -2.53 -0.68
CA GLY A 62 9.69 -2.84 0.16
C GLY A 62 10.03 -3.04 1.62
N LEU A 63 8.97 -3.22 2.39
CA LEU A 63 9.02 -3.47 3.81
C LEU A 63 7.99 -4.54 4.17
N ARG A 64 8.43 -5.59 4.86
CA ARG A 64 7.53 -6.54 5.52
C ARG A 64 7.36 -6.16 6.97
N ILE A 65 6.12 -6.03 7.39
CA ILE A 65 5.73 -5.69 8.76
C ILE A 65 4.96 -6.88 9.34
N ARG A 66 5.44 -7.44 10.46
CA ARG A 66 4.75 -8.47 11.24
C ARG A 66 4.26 -7.86 12.53
N HIS A 67 2.96 -7.87 12.75
CA HIS A 67 2.36 -7.33 13.96
C HIS A 67 1.01 -8.00 14.26
N LYS A 68 0.81 -8.43 15.50
CA LYS A 68 -0.47 -9.00 16.00
C LYS A 68 -1.04 -10.09 15.10
N GLY A 69 -0.20 -11.06 14.68
CA GLY A 69 -0.62 -12.17 13.85
C GLY A 69 -0.98 -11.81 12.40
N LYS A 70 -0.58 -10.62 11.95
CA LYS A 70 -0.78 -10.13 10.58
C LYS A 70 0.55 -9.76 9.94
N ILE A 71 0.70 -10.11 8.70
CA ILE A 71 1.79 -9.65 7.83
C ILE A 71 1.23 -8.59 6.89
N THR A 72 1.95 -7.48 6.78
CA THR A 72 1.71 -6.46 5.75
C THR A 72 2.99 -6.30 4.95
N ASP A 73 2.93 -6.58 3.67
CA ASP A 73 4.01 -6.33 2.71
C ASP A 73 3.70 -5.04 1.95
N LEU A 74 4.60 -4.07 2.05
CA LEU A 74 4.55 -2.79 1.33
C LEU A 74 5.65 -2.76 0.27
N TYR A 75 5.33 -2.28 -0.93
CA TYR A 75 6.28 -2.19 -2.04
C TYR A 75 6.16 -0.85 -2.77
N ILE A 76 7.30 -0.32 -3.17
CA ILE A 76 7.43 0.90 -3.98
C ILE A 76 8.05 0.52 -5.32
N ASN A 77 7.41 0.93 -6.39
CA ASN A 77 7.90 0.81 -7.76
C ASN A 77 8.96 1.87 -8.05
N GLN A 78 10.19 1.44 -8.21
CA GLN A 78 11.30 2.36 -8.49
C GLN A 78 11.29 2.91 -9.93
N LEU A 79 10.63 2.21 -10.86
CA LEU A 79 10.46 2.66 -12.24
C LEU A 79 9.35 3.70 -12.41
N ALA A 80 8.44 3.82 -11.44
CA ALA A 80 7.40 4.83 -11.47
C ALA A 80 8.00 6.22 -11.17
N ASP A 81 7.64 7.22 -11.97
CA ASP A 81 8.16 8.59 -11.80
C ASP A 81 7.31 9.47 -10.89
N GLY A 82 6.20 8.93 -10.38
CA GLY A 82 5.27 9.64 -9.49
C GLY A 82 4.39 10.67 -10.18
N ARG A 83 4.50 10.83 -11.49
CA ARG A 83 3.64 11.74 -12.26
C ARG A 83 2.34 11.04 -12.62
N LEU A 84 1.22 11.68 -12.28
CA LEU A 84 -0.11 11.13 -12.54
C LEU A 84 -0.41 10.89 -14.03
N MET A 85 0.24 11.64 -14.90
CA MET A 85 0.04 11.55 -16.35
C MET A 85 0.90 10.47 -17.04
N HIS A 86 1.89 9.94 -16.34
CA HIS A 86 2.81 8.97 -16.93
C HIS A 86 2.41 7.53 -16.60
N SER A 87 2.63 6.64 -17.55
CA SER A 87 2.49 5.21 -17.31
C SER A 87 3.64 4.71 -16.45
N ASN A 88 3.33 4.05 -15.34
CA ASN A 88 4.34 3.33 -14.58
C ASN A 88 4.71 2.05 -15.32
N SER A 89 5.96 1.66 -15.25
CA SER A 89 6.38 0.32 -15.67
C SER A 89 5.87 -0.74 -14.70
N TRP A 90 5.69 -1.94 -15.19
CA TRP A 90 5.31 -3.08 -14.39
C TRP A 90 6.49 -3.59 -13.57
N ILE A 91 6.21 -3.95 -12.32
CA ILE A 91 7.16 -4.60 -11.41
C ILE A 91 6.60 -5.94 -10.92
N MET A 92 7.50 -6.80 -10.45
CA MET A 92 7.15 -8.15 -9.97
C MET A 92 7.72 -8.44 -8.58
N PRO A 93 7.35 -7.70 -7.53
CA PRO A 93 7.84 -7.95 -6.18
C PRO A 93 7.21 -9.21 -5.57
N ASP A 94 8.05 -10.14 -5.10
CA ASP A 94 7.65 -11.34 -4.36
C ASP A 94 6.48 -12.14 -5.01
N GLY A 95 6.46 -12.18 -6.35
CA GLY A 95 5.42 -12.89 -7.12
C GLY A 95 4.11 -12.10 -7.31
N TRP A 96 4.03 -10.87 -6.84
CA TRP A 96 3.01 -9.92 -7.25
C TRP A 96 3.40 -9.28 -8.58
N MET A 97 2.42 -8.89 -9.37
CA MET A 97 2.59 -8.14 -10.61
C MET A 97 1.66 -6.94 -10.59
N THR A 98 2.22 -5.75 -10.76
CA THR A 98 1.48 -4.48 -10.70
C THR A 98 2.20 -3.37 -11.47
N ASP A 99 1.41 -2.39 -11.92
CA ASP A 99 1.88 -1.11 -12.44
C ASP A 99 1.70 0.02 -11.44
N ALA A 100 1.34 -0.29 -10.19
CA ALA A 100 1.14 0.72 -9.16
C ALA A 100 2.44 1.45 -8.81
N TYR A 101 2.31 2.73 -8.43
CA TYR A 101 3.42 3.49 -7.87
C TYR A 101 3.87 2.89 -6.53
N MET A 102 2.90 2.54 -5.69
CA MET A 102 3.10 1.85 -4.43
C MET A 102 1.90 0.94 -4.16
N PHE A 103 2.12 -0.19 -3.52
CA PHE A 103 1.03 -1.02 -3.05
C PHE A 103 1.41 -1.74 -1.75
N ALA A 104 0.40 -2.13 -1.01
CA ALA A 104 0.55 -3.00 0.15
C ALA A 104 -0.50 -4.11 0.12
N VAL A 105 -0.12 -5.27 0.66
CA VAL A 105 -1.03 -6.40 0.85
C VAL A 105 -0.93 -6.90 2.27
N SER A 106 -2.06 -7.29 2.84
CA SER A 106 -2.09 -7.82 4.19
C SER A 106 -2.76 -9.18 4.25
N TYR A 107 -2.20 -10.09 5.04
CA TYR A 107 -2.68 -11.46 5.22
C TYR A 107 -2.32 -11.98 6.61
N PRO A 108 -3.02 -13.01 7.11
CA PRO A 108 -2.70 -13.61 8.41
C PRO A 108 -1.32 -14.23 8.42
N GLU A 109 -0.60 -14.07 9.51
CA GLU A 109 0.68 -14.75 9.73
C GLU A 109 0.50 -16.28 9.70
N GLY A 110 1.52 -16.99 9.22
CA GLY A 110 1.44 -18.45 9.01
C GLY A 110 0.68 -18.86 7.74
N THR A 111 0.17 -17.89 6.95
CA THR A 111 -0.46 -18.17 5.65
C THR A 111 0.36 -17.60 4.49
N GLU A 112 0.05 -18.02 3.28
CA GLU A 112 0.68 -17.48 2.08
C GLU A 112 0.07 -16.14 1.66
N ALA A 113 0.86 -15.27 1.03
CA ALA A 113 0.43 -13.97 0.53
C ALA A 113 -0.72 -14.04 -0.49
N LYS A 114 -0.92 -15.19 -1.17
CA LYS A 114 -2.09 -15.41 -2.03
C LYS A 114 -3.43 -15.35 -1.26
N ASN A 115 -3.39 -15.45 0.06
CA ASN A 115 -4.58 -15.34 0.92
C ASN A 115 -4.88 -13.90 1.34
N ALA A 116 -4.13 -12.92 0.81
CA ALA A 116 -4.40 -11.51 1.06
C ALA A 116 -5.83 -11.15 0.67
N LYS A 117 -6.53 -10.50 1.59
CA LYS A 117 -7.89 -9.97 1.39
C LYS A 117 -7.91 -8.46 1.46
N ASP A 118 -6.95 -7.89 2.18
CA ASP A 118 -6.77 -6.46 2.34
C ASP A 118 -5.61 -6.02 1.46
N PHE A 119 -5.82 -4.94 0.73
CA PHE A 119 -4.75 -4.32 -0.02
C PHE A 119 -4.96 -2.81 -0.21
N PHE A 120 -3.87 -2.13 -0.46
CA PHE A 120 -3.80 -0.74 -0.83
C PHE A 120 -3.05 -0.61 -2.16
N ILE A 121 -3.52 0.26 -3.03
CA ILE A 121 -2.87 0.59 -4.29
C ILE A 121 -2.82 2.11 -4.42
N ALA A 122 -1.63 2.65 -4.60
CA ALA A 122 -1.43 4.04 -4.94
C ALA A 122 -1.14 4.14 -6.45
N TYR A 123 -2.09 4.70 -7.16
CA TYR A 123 -1.98 5.00 -8.58
C TYR A 123 -1.53 3.80 -9.44
N GLY A 124 -2.39 2.80 -9.50
CA GLY A 124 -2.19 1.59 -10.30
C GLY A 124 -3.48 1.13 -10.99
N SER A 125 -3.35 0.35 -12.04
CA SER A 125 -4.47 -0.21 -12.80
C SER A 125 -4.67 -1.70 -12.57
N ALA A 126 -3.71 -2.38 -11.97
CA ALA A 126 -3.85 -3.81 -11.69
C ALA A 126 -2.98 -4.27 -10.51
N LEU A 127 -3.46 -5.32 -9.86
CA LEU A 127 -2.70 -6.13 -8.90
C LEU A 127 -3.00 -7.60 -9.17
N ARG A 128 -1.96 -8.37 -9.48
CA ARG A 128 -2.06 -9.80 -9.82
C ARG A 128 -1.05 -10.61 -9.03
N ARG A 129 -1.34 -11.90 -8.85
CA ARG A 129 -0.38 -12.89 -8.33
C ARG A 129 -0.58 -14.21 -9.06
N GLY A 130 0.42 -14.65 -9.81
CA GLY A 130 0.25 -15.76 -10.73
C GLY A 130 -0.90 -15.51 -11.70
N ASN A 131 -1.82 -16.45 -11.80
CA ASN A 131 -3.00 -16.35 -12.66
C ASN A 131 -4.20 -15.63 -11.99
N GLU A 132 -4.06 -15.18 -10.75
CA GLU A 132 -5.14 -14.53 -10.01
C GLU A 132 -5.07 -13.02 -10.10
N THR A 133 -6.19 -12.38 -10.46
CA THR A 133 -6.35 -10.93 -10.46
C THR A 133 -7.04 -10.50 -9.18
N TYR A 134 -6.36 -9.69 -8.38
CA TYR A 134 -6.89 -9.11 -7.14
C TYR A 134 -7.61 -7.80 -7.39
N PHE A 135 -7.08 -7.02 -8.31
CA PHE A 135 -7.66 -5.76 -8.75
C PHE A 135 -7.36 -5.53 -10.23
N SER A 136 -8.31 -4.98 -10.95
CA SER A 136 -8.10 -4.46 -12.29
C SER A 136 -9.03 -3.29 -12.60
N SER A 137 -8.52 -2.34 -13.38
CA SER A 137 -9.22 -1.15 -13.86
C SER A 137 -8.72 -0.76 -15.24
N LEU A 138 -9.52 -0.01 -15.97
CA LEU A 138 -9.10 0.59 -17.24
C LEU A 138 -8.26 1.87 -17.05
N ALA A 139 -8.28 2.45 -15.86
CA ALA A 139 -7.46 3.59 -15.50
C ALA A 139 -6.69 3.32 -14.20
N LYS A 140 -5.66 4.13 -13.96
CA LYS A 140 -4.93 4.11 -12.70
C LYS A 140 -5.75 4.79 -11.63
N LEU A 141 -5.86 4.13 -10.48
CA LEU A 141 -6.67 4.56 -9.35
C LEU A 141 -5.86 4.47 -8.06
N PHE A 142 -6.34 5.17 -7.04
CA PHE A 142 -6.02 4.92 -5.66
C PHE A 142 -7.11 4.03 -5.08
N VAL A 143 -6.71 2.94 -4.45
CA VAL A 143 -7.65 1.92 -3.98
C VAL A 143 -7.25 1.41 -2.61
N ILE A 144 -8.24 1.29 -1.73
CA ILE A 144 -8.13 0.52 -0.50
C ILE A 144 -9.22 -0.54 -0.53
N GLN A 145 -8.85 -1.80 -0.30
CA GLN A 145 -9.78 -2.88 -0.03
C GLN A 145 -9.57 -3.40 1.38
N LYS A 146 -10.65 -3.48 2.16
CA LYS A 146 -10.69 -4.14 3.46
C LYS A 146 -11.82 -5.16 3.48
N ALA A 147 -11.52 -6.37 3.96
CA ALA A 147 -12.49 -7.45 4.06
C ALA A 147 -12.68 -7.87 5.52
N GLU A 148 -13.85 -7.60 6.07
CA GLU A 148 -14.24 -7.97 7.42
C GLU A 148 -15.37 -9.01 7.39
N GLY A 149 -15.03 -10.26 7.70
CA GLY A 149 -16.01 -11.36 7.65
C GLY A 149 -16.63 -11.52 6.26
N LYS A 150 -17.91 -11.11 6.13
CA LYS A 150 -18.66 -11.14 4.86
C LYS A 150 -18.90 -9.74 4.28
N LYS A 151 -18.31 -8.70 4.86
CA LYS A 151 -18.37 -7.32 4.40
C LYS A 151 -17.13 -7.00 3.60
N LEU A 152 -17.28 -6.23 2.53
CA LEU A 152 -16.19 -5.69 1.75
C LEU A 152 -16.32 -4.16 1.69
N ASP A 153 -15.31 -3.48 2.20
CA ASP A 153 -15.20 -2.03 2.16
C ASP A 153 -14.15 -1.64 1.12
N LEU A 154 -14.56 -0.80 0.19
CA LEU A 154 -13.73 -0.27 -0.87
C LEU A 154 -13.67 1.26 -0.77
N TRP A 155 -12.48 1.80 -0.74
CA TRP A 155 -12.28 3.22 -0.99
C TRP A 155 -11.56 3.36 -2.32
N ILE A 156 -12.11 4.18 -3.22
CA ILE A 156 -11.63 4.31 -4.58
C ILE A 156 -11.61 5.80 -4.94
N ASP A 157 -10.45 6.28 -5.37
CA ASP A 157 -10.28 7.65 -5.87
C ASP A 157 -9.60 7.63 -7.24
N GLY A 158 -10.11 8.45 -8.14
CA GLY A 158 -9.62 8.57 -9.52
C GLY A 158 -10.72 8.99 -10.49
N GLN A 159 -10.59 8.59 -11.74
CA GLN A 159 -11.52 9.00 -12.80
C GLN A 159 -12.93 8.42 -12.59
N PRO A 160 -13.99 9.22 -12.74
CA PRO A 160 -15.37 8.75 -12.63
C PRO A 160 -15.74 7.84 -13.81
N LYS A 161 -16.80 7.03 -13.61
CA LYS A 161 -17.40 6.14 -14.62
C LYS A 161 -16.47 5.01 -15.12
N ILE A 162 -15.51 4.59 -14.30
CA ILE A 162 -14.60 3.49 -14.64
C ILE A 162 -15.11 2.17 -14.05
N ASN A 163 -15.05 1.13 -14.87
CA ASN A 163 -15.31 -0.23 -14.41
C ASN A 163 -14.08 -0.77 -13.70
N THR A 164 -14.28 -1.23 -12.49
CA THR A 164 -13.25 -1.86 -11.66
C THR A 164 -13.66 -3.26 -11.27
N THR A 165 -12.68 -4.12 -11.06
CA THR A 165 -12.89 -5.49 -10.64
C THR A 165 -12.03 -5.79 -9.41
N PHE A 166 -12.63 -6.39 -8.40
CA PHE A 166 -12.00 -6.75 -7.14
C PHE A 166 -12.15 -8.25 -6.88
N ARG A 167 -11.08 -8.89 -6.41
CA ARG A 167 -11.15 -10.29 -5.99
C ARG A 167 -11.88 -10.43 -4.67
N SER A 168 -12.79 -11.41 -4.63
CA SER A 168 -13.37 -11.89 -3.39
C SER A 168 -13.56 -13.40 -3.48
N THR A 169 -12.96 -14.17 -2.58
CA THR A 169 -13.03 -15.64 -2.58
C THR A 169 -14.42 -16.17 -2.29
N LYS A 170 -15.27 -15.36 -1.65
CA LYS A 170 -16.67 -15.68 -1.34
C LYS A 170 -17.54 -14.47 -1.70
N LYS A 171 -18.80 -14.74 -2.08
CA LYS A 171 -19.77 -13.67 -2.30
C LYS A 171 -19.95 -12.87 -1.00
N PRO A 172 -19.64 -11.56 -0.98
CA PRO A 172 -19.89 -10.74 0.19
C PRO A 172 -21.40 -10.53 0.40
N VAL A 173 -21.79 -10.32 1.64
CA VAL A 173 -23.19 -9.96 1.99
C VAL A 173 -23.43 -8.48 1.70
N SER A 174 -22.41 -7.65 1.90
CA SER A 174 -22.46 -6.23 1.58
C SER A 174 -21.15 -5.76 0.96
N VAL A 175 -21.26 -4.79 0.07
CA VAL A 175 -20.13 -4.04 -0.50
C VAL A 175 -20.43 -2.56 -0.29
N GLU A 176 -19.48 -1.87 0.31
CA GLU A 176 -19.50 -0.40 0.45
C GLU A 176 -18.38 0.19 -0.39
N VAL A 177 -18.68 1.27 -1.10
CA VAL A 177 -17.70 2.04 -1.88
C VAL A 177 -17.80 3.48 -1.45
N ASN A 178 -16.69 4.02 -0.91
CA ASN A 178 -16.64 5.38 -0.38
C ASN A 178 -17.83 5.65 0.58
N ASP A 179 -18.01 4.74 1.56
CA ASP A 179 -19.06 4.75 2.59
C ASP A 179 -20.51 4.59 2.05
N LYS A 180 -20.68 4.25 0.78
CA LYS A 180 -21.99 4.03 0.17
C LYS A 180 -22.19 2.55 -0.16
N LYS A 181 -23.28 1.97 0.31
CA LYS A 181 -23.69 0.61 -0.09
C LYS A 181 -24.05 0.57 -1.56
N ILE A 182 -23.50 -0.44 -2.25
CA ILE A 182 -23.78 -0.68 -3.66
C ILE A 182 -24.33 -2.09 -3.87
N PRO A 183 -25.08 -2.33 -4.95
CA PRO A 183 -25.50 -3.66 -5.36
C PRO A 183 -24.28 -4.56 -5.63
N VAL A 184 -24.34 -5.79 -5.11
CA VAL A 184 -23.23 -6.74 -5.26
C VAL A 184 -23.36 -7.48 -6.58
N VAL A 185 -22.51 -7.16 -7.53
CA VAL A 185 -22.34 -7.94 -8.78
C VAL A 185 -21.14 -8.87 -8.59
N TYR A 186 -21.42 -10.13 -8.26
CA TYR A 186 -20.40 -11.15 -7.98
C TYR A 186 -20.42 -12.26 -9.00
N GLN A 187 -19.32 -12.48 -9.68
CA GLN A 187 -19.17 -13.53 -10.68
C GLN A 187 -17.71 -14.05 -10.71
N LYS A 188 -17.50 -15.36 -10.74
CA LYS A 188 -16.18 -15.98 -10.86
C LYS A 188 -15.15 -15.45 -9.86
N SER A 189 -15.51 -15.37 -8.57
CA SER A 189 -14.67 -14.84 -7.49
C SER A 189 -14.26 -13.37 -7.68
N GLN A 190 -15.04 -12.60 -8.41
CA GLN A 190 -14.82 -11.19 -8.64
C GLN A 190 -16.06 -10.36 -8.35
N ILE A 191 -15.84 -9.15 -7.86
CA ILE A 191 -16.87 -8.13 -7.67
C ILE A 191 -16.60 -7.04 -8.69
N LYS A 192 -17.63 -6.70 -9.46
CA LYS A 192 -17.59 -5.61 -10.41
C LYS A 192 -18.18 -4.36 -9.78
N VAL A 193 -17.46 -3.28 -9.83
CA VAL A 193 -17.86 -1.95 -9.35
C VAL A 193 -17.77 -0.98 -10.51
N LYS A 194 -18.82 -0.18 -10.68
CA LYS A 194 -18.83 0.96 -11.59
C LYS A 194 -18.83 2.21 -10.74
N LEU A 195 -17.81 3.03 -10.92
CA LEU A 195 -17.67 4.33 -10.25
C LEU A 195 -18.56 5.37 -10.90
#